data_02ac9fc1b1a0cb3e0e39bd7e1d207e7d
#
_entry.id   02ac9fc1b1a0cb3e0e39bd7e1d207e7d
#
_cell.length_a   1.000
_cell.length_b   1.000
_cell.length_c   1.000
_cell.angle_alpha   90.00
_cell.angle_beta   90.00
_cell.angle_gamma   90.00
#
_symmetry.space_group_name_H-M   'P 1'
#
loop_
_entity.id
_entity.type
_entity.pdbx_description
1 polymer ?
#
loop_
_entity_poly.entity_id
_entity_poly.type
_entity_poly.pdbx_seq_one_letter_code
_entity_poly.pdbx_strand_id
1 'polypeptide(L)'
;MHLKTTLSVLAIAAVATMAKDYSGAELYTNETWMYGKFEARMQMAAGSGTVSSMFLYHNDSYLGGNEPWVEVDIEILGKNPSKFQSNIITGYGPSDGQPNRKITSEKLHDIAPASNQSFHTYGMEWTPNYVAWTIDGQVVRKTVKGQESGCKTEDGGHQQSYCNQVEDLGKKKQGLRFNLWSHEDAGWVGAWNDNILPVYQFINWVKVYEYKPGEGDNGSDFKLLWTDDFKTFDTSRWSLGDWTFDGNRVDISPNNVYTKDGMAIIALTKKGQESFTGQVPQDPEGDAMISGSSQQSSSSEQSNPTSSSSEFNQFSSSSTTDAIRPIRTQMLNKEVRGKVNAKGARVNPNNKANYQVDFNF
;
A
#
# COMPACT_ATOMS: atom_id res chain seq x y z
N MET A 1 -39.64 47.75 33.93
CA MET A 1 -38.28 47.41 33.56
C MET A 1 -38.37 46.03 32.89
N HIS A 2 -38.45 45.99 31.54
CA HIS A 2 -38.69 44.72 30.78
C HIS A 2 -37.34 44.25 30.23
N LEU A 3 -36.85 43.15 30.74
CA LEU A 3 -35.66 42.46 30.29
C LEU A 3 -35.99 41.69 29.00
N LYS A 4 -35.48 42.13 27.85
CA LYS A 4 -35.57 41.39 26.59
C LYS A 4 -34.41 40.40 26.52
N THR A 5 -34.70 39.12 26.70
CA THR A 5 -33.72 38.05 26.49
C THR A 5 -33.64 37.77 25.00
N THR A 6 -32.54 38.12 24.38
CA THR A 6 -32.26 37.79 22.97
C THR A 6 -31.65 36.37 22.93
N LEU A 7 -32.40 35.41 22.40
CA LEU A 7 -31.96 34.05 22.18
C LEU A 7 -31.16 34.05 20.86
N SER A 8 -29.83 33.99 20.94
CA SER A 8 -28.99 33.78 19.77
C SER A 8 -28.97 32.30 19.41
N VAL A 9 -29.66 31.95 18.33
CA VAL A 9 -29.58 30.61 17.75
C VAL A 9 -28.26 30.53 16.95
N LEU A 10 -27.28 29.82 17.49
CA LEU A 10 -26.04 29.49 16.78
C LEU A 10 -26.39 28.35 15.80
N ALA A 11 -26.53 28.69 14.52
CA ALA A 11 -26.70 27.69 13.47
C ALA A 11 -25.27 27.08 13.23
N ILE A 12 -25.05 25.89 13.76
CA ILE A 12 -23.89 25.06 13.39
C ILE A 12 -24.20 24.51 12.01
N ALA A 13 -23.63 25.11 10.97
CA ALA A 13 -23.61 24.52 9.63
C ALA A 13 -22.69 23.29 9.70
N ALA A 14 -23.26 22.11 9.78
CA ALA A 14 -22.55 20.87 9.51
C ALA A 14 -22.18 20.88 8.02
N VAL A 15 -20.91 21.10 7.69
CA VAL A 15 -20.39 20.84 6.35
C VAL A 15 -20.44 19.34 6.19
N ALA A 16 -21.49 18.86 5.54
CA ALA A 16 -21.54 17.47 5.07
C ALA A 16 -20.48 17.37 3.95
N THR A 17 -19.35 16.72 4.24
CA THR A 17 -18.44 16.30 3.17
C THR A 17 -19.24 15.36 2.27
N MET A 18 -19.51 15.82 1.05
CA MET A 18 -20.21 14.99 0.06
C MET A 18 -19.36 13.74 -0.18
N ALA A 19 -19.96 12.57 -0.06
CA ALA A 19 -19.32 11.33 -0.45
C ALA A 19 -18.94 11.40 -1.92
N LYS A 20 -17.74 10.92 -2.27
CA LYS A 20 -17.25 10.92 -3.64
C LYS A 20 -17.98 9.87 -4.49
N ASP A 21 -18.00 10.05 -5.79
CA ASP A 21 -18.72 9.17 -6.74
C ASP A 21 -18.03 7.82 -6.95
N TYR A 22 -16.79 7.68 -6.47
CA TYR A 22 -15.96 6.51 -6.67
C TYR A 22 -15.36 6.03 -5.35
N SER A 23 -15.09 4.73 -5.30
CA SER A 23 -14.45 4.05 -4.17
C SER A 23 -13.15 3.41 -4.61
N GLY A 24 -12.04 3.82 -4.01
CA GLY A 24 -10.75 3.16 -4.10
C GLY A 24 -10.52 2.23 -2.91
N ALA A 25 -9.30 1.77 -2.71
CA ALA A 25 -8.96 0.96 -1.54
C ALA A 25 -7.51 1.12 -1.10
N GLU A 26 -7.26 0.84 0.17
CA GLU A 26 -5.91 0.72 0.72
C GLU A 26 -5.83 -0.46 1.69
N LEU A 27 -4.77 -1.27 1.52
CA LEU A 27 -4.35 -2.36 2.39
C LEU A 27 -3.02 -1.95 3.04
N TYR A 28 -2.90 -2.06 4.38
CA TYR A 28 -1.67 -1.67 5.06
C TYR A 28 -1.35 -2.55 6.27
N THR A 29 -0.05 -2.62 6.61
CA THR A 29 0.42 -3.40 7.75
C THR A 29 0.11 -2.73 9.09
N ASN A 30 -0.24 -3.53 10.11
CA ASN A 30 -0.38 -3.08 11.48
C ASN A 30 0.99 -2.77 12.12
N GLU A 31 2.02 -3.49 11.69
CA GLU A 31 3.40 -3.30 12.14
C GLU A 31 4.12 -2.23 11.29
N THR A 32 5.11 -1.57 11.91
CA THR A 32 5.97 -0.57 11.27
C THR A 32 7.43 -0.86 11.56
N TRP A 33 8.29 -0.59 10.59
CA TRP A 33 9.73 -0.87 10.66
C TRP A 33 10.57 0.40 10.55
N MET A 34 11.72 0.39 11.21
CA MET A 34 12.82 1.27 10.94
C MET A 34 13.83 0.47 10.13
N TYR A 35 13.87 0.74 8.82
CA TYR A 35 14.67 -0.02 7.86
C TYR A 35 14.13 -1.43 7.58
N GLY A 36 14.47 -1.96 6.42
CA GLY A 36 14.07 -3.29 5.98
C GLY A 36 14.08 -3.41 4.46
N LYS A 37 13.71 -4.61 3.99
CA LYS A 37 13.43 -4.87 2.59
C LYS A 37 11.99 -5.35 2.48
N PHE A 38 11.29 -4.85 1.49
CA PHE A 38 9.87 -5.10 1.25
C PHE A 38 9.70 -5.52 -0.19
N GLU A 39 9.12 -6.67 -0.43
CA GLU A 39 8.87 -7.22 -1.77
C GLU A 39 7.41 -7.63 -1.90
N ALA A 40 6.82 -7.37 -3.07
CA ALA A 40 5.50 -7.85 -3.42
C ALA A 40 5.45 -8.28 -4.88
N ARG A 41 4.80 -9.42 -5.15
CA ARG A 41 4.51 -9.91 -6.48
C ARG A 41 3.14 -9.44 -6.90
N MET A 42 3.08 -8.52 -7.90
CA MET A 42 1.85 -7.79 -8.22
C MET A 42 1.65 -7.65 -9.71
N GLN A 43 0.37 -7.67 -10.11
CA GLN A 43 -0.10 -7.14 -11.38
C GLN A 43 -0.89 -5.87 -11.09
N MET A 44 -0.45 -4.75 -11.65
CA MET A 44 -0.99 -3.43 -11.36
C MET A 44 -2.21 -3.10 -12.21
N ALA A 45 -3.06 -2.20 -11.72
CA ALA A 45 -4.16 -1.67 -12.52
C ALA A 45 -3.67 -0.74 -13.64
N ALA A 46 -4.41 -0.67 -14.72
CA ALA A 46 -4.21 0.30 -15.80
C ALA A 46 -5.48 1.08 -16.11
N GLY A 47 -5.31 2.20 -16.78
CA GLY A 47 -6.36 3.09 -17.21
C GLY A 47 -6.06 4.54 -16.82
N SER A 48 -6.25 5.46 -17.78
CA SER A 48 -5.99 6.88 -17.54
C SER A 48 -6.77 7.39 -16.34
N GLY A 49 -6.11 8.11 -15.45
CA GLY A 49 -6.68 8.65 -14.23
C GLY A 49 -6.48 7.77 -12.98
N THR A 50 -5.94 6.56 -13.10
CA THR A 50 -5.70 5.67 -11.95
C THR A 50 -4.26 5.72 -11.45
N VAL A 51 -4.07 5.49 -10.16
CA VAL A 51 -2.78 5.28 -9.48
C VAL A 51 -2.86 3.96 -8.72
N SER A 52 -1.93 3.05 -9.00
CA SER A 52 -1.79 1.74 -8.38
C SER A 52 -0.42 1.68 -7.71
N SER A 53 -0.33 1.44 -6.40
CA SER A 53 0.92 1.66 -5.67
C SER A 53 1.28 0.58 -4.66
N MET A 54 2.57 0.59 -4.30
CA MET A 54 3.18 -0.03 -3.13
C MET A 54 4.09 1.02 -2.49
N PHE A 55 3.93 1.30 -1.20
CA PHE A 55 4.69 2.37 -0.57
C PHE A 55 4.95 2.11 0.92
N LEU A 56 5.94 2.79 1.45
CA LEU A 56 6.23 2.89 2.87
C LEU A 56 5.79 4.25 3.37
N TYR A 57 5.11 4.30 4.51
CA TYR A 57 4.54 5.55 5.03
C TYR A 57 4.55 5.60 6.54
N HIS A 58 4.91 6.76 7.09
CA HIS A 58 4.73 7.06 8.51
C HIS A 58 3.29 7.52 8.75
N ASN A 59 2.56 6.81 9.62
CA ASN A 59 1.13 6.98 9.81
C ASN A 59 0.69 8.40 10.19
N ASP A 60 1.54 9.16 10.85
CA ASP A 60 1.21 10.51 11.33
C ASP A 60 1.73 11.63 10.40
N SER A 61 2.39 11.30 9.28
CA SER A 61 2.94 12.30 8.33
C SER A 61 1.89 13.31 7.86
N TYR A 62 0.64 12.88 7.70
CA TYR A 62 -0.47 13.73 7.29
C TYR A 62 -0.81 14.87 8.28
N LEU A 63 -0.40 14.78 9.55
CA LEU A 63 -0.65 15.83 10.54
C LEU A 63 0.05 17.14 10.19
N GLY A 64 1.11 17.07 9.39
CA GLY A 64 1.85 18.24 8.94
C GLY A 64 2.52 19.03 10.07
N GLY A 65 2.79 20.30 9.83
CA GLY A 65 3.39 21.19 10.84
C GLY A 65 4.80 20.78 11.23
N ASN A 66 4.96 20.21 12.41
CA ASN A 66 6.24 19.71 12.92
C ASN A 66 6.35 18.17 12.88
N GLU A 67 5.29 17.47 12.46
CA GLU A 67 5.37 16.03 12.21
C GLU A 67 6.08 15.78 10.88
N PRO A 68 7.19 15.02 10.85
CA PRO A 68 7.92 14.80 9.62
C PRO A 68 7.12 13.96 8.64
N TRP A 69 7.13 14.36 7.37
CA TRP A 69 6.68 13.50 6.29
C TRP A 69 7.77 12.48 5.96
N VAL A 70 7.43 11.20 5.96
CA VAL A 70 8.36 10.10 5.71
C VAL A 70 7.66 9.05 4.85
N GLU A 71 8.09 8.96 3.56
CA GLU A 71 7.43 8.12 2.56
C GLU A 71 8.41 7.67 1.47
N VAL A 72 8.24 6.44 0.99
CA VAL A 72 8.98 5.85 -0.14
C VAL A 72 8.00 5.12 -1.04
N ASP A 73 7.97 5.47 -2.35
CA ASP A 73 6.91 5.05 -3.24
C ASP A 73 7.38 4.22 -4.43
N ILE A 74 6.49 3.30 -4.83
CA ILE A 74 6.35 2.72 -6.17
C ILE A 74 4.94 3.01 -6.63
N GLU A 75 4.78 3.77 -7.71
CA GLU A 75 3.47 4.15 -8.27
C GLU A 75 3.41 3.84 -9.75
N ILE A 76 2.34 3.16 -10.17
CA ILE A 76 2.00 2.99 -11.57
C ILE A 76 0.87 3.97 -11.90
N LEU A 77 1.19 4.98 -12.73
CA LEU A 77 0.18 5.86 -13.30
C LEU A 77 -0.49 5.11 -14.43
N GLY A 78 -1.76 4.77 -14.29
CA GLY A 78 -2.48 3.89 -15.21
C GLY A 78 -2.54 4.39 -16.66
N LYS A 79 -2.26 5.69 -16.92
CA LYS A 79 -2.07 6.24 -18.26
C LYS A 79 -0.86 5.66 -19.00
N ASN A 80 0.12 5.11 -18.28
CA ASN A 80 1.32 4.51 -18.87
C ASN A 80 1.82 3.31 -18.05
N PRO A 81 1.19 2.14 -18.17
CA PRO A 81 1.51 0.96 -17.36
C PRO A 81 2.87 0.32 -17.71
N SER A 82 3.56 0.80 -18.77
CA SER A 82 4.94 0.39 -19.10
C SER A 82 6.00 1.18 -18.32
N LYS A 83 5.59 2.04 -17.40
CA LYS A 83 6.49 2.79 -16.52
C LYS A 83 5.99 2.75 -15.08
N PHE A 84 6.94 2.78 -14.12
CA PHE A 84 6.61 3.12 -12.74
C PHE A 84 7.37 4.36 -12.29
N GLN A 85 6.79 5.06 -11.35
CA GLN A 85 7.40 6.19 -10.67
C GLN A 85 7.94 5.71 -9.32
N SER A 86 9.24 5.91 -9.06
CA SER A 86 9.81 5.79 -7.74
C SER A 86 9.93 7.17 -7.11
N ASN A 87 9.63 7.31 -5.82
CA ASN A 87 9.74 8.59 -5.14
C ASN A 87 10.27 8.42 -3.71
N ILE A 88 10.83 9.49 -3.17
CA ILE A 88 11.02 9.72 -1.75
C ILE A 88 10.37 11.05 -1.43
N ILE A 89 9.50 11.07 -0.41
CA ILE A 89 8.89 12.28 0.10
C ILE A 89 9.32 12.47 1.55
N THR A 90 9.95 13.60 1.84
CA THR A 90 10.41 14.00 3.18
C THR A 90 10.05 15.44 3.47
N GLY A 91 10.48 15.96 4.61
CA GLY A 91 10.17 17.31 5.02
C GLY A 91 8.94 17.38 5.90
N TYR A 92 8.04 18.32 5.66
CA TYR A 92 6.87 18.55 6.51
C TYR A 92 5.67 18.98 5.68
N GLY A 93 4.53 18.31 5.88
CA GLY A 93 3.27 18.67 5.25
C GLY A 93 2.71 20.01 5.73
N PRO A 94 1.73 20.58 5.03
CA PRO A 94 1.03 21.77 5.45
C PRO A 94 0.23 21.53 6.73
N SER A 95 0.03 22.58 7.52
CA SER A 95 -0.90 22.62 8.65
C SER A 95 -1.32 24.06 8.89
N ASP A 96 -2.26 24.30 9.81
CA ASP A 96 -2.72 25.65 10.14
C ASP A 96 -1.54 26.59 10.42
N GLY A 97 -1.39 27.61 9.56
CA GLY A 97 -0.33 28.61 9.66
C GLY A 97 1.07 28.15 9.23
N GLN A 98 1.22 26.92 8.72
CA GLN A 98 2.48 26.38 8.20
C GLN A 98 2.33 25.98 6.73
N PRO A 99 3.20 26.48 5.82
CA PRO A 99 3.17 26.10 4.42
C PRO A 99 3.60 24.64 4.23
N ASN A 100 3.31 24.10 3.05
CA ASN A 100 3.88 22.85 2.58
C ASN A 100 5.40 22.99 2.43
N ARG A 101 6.16 22.11 3.06
CA ARG A 101 7.63 22.05 3.02
C ARG A 101 8.11 20.64 2.68
N LYS A 102 7.26 19.87 2.01
CA LYS A 102 7.66 18.55 1.51
C LYS A 102 8.67 18.68 0.39
N ILE A 103 9.54 17.69 0.31
CA ILE A 103 10.61 17.57 -0.69
C ILE A 103 10.44 16.22 -1.36
N THR A 104 10.34 16.23 -2.68
CA THR A 104 10.20 15.04 -3.52
C THR A 104 11.41 14.79 -4.40
N SER A 105 11.57 13.57 -4.89
CA SER A 105 12.62 13.19 -5.84
C SER A 105 12.18 12.08 -6.79
N GLU A 106 11.00 12.25 -7.39
CA GLU A 106 10.42 11.25 -8.28
C GLU A 106 11.29 10.96 -9.51
N LYS A 107 11.28 9.69 -9.95
CA LYS A 107 11.93 9.23 -11.19
C LYS A 107 11.08 8.16 -11.87
N LEU A 108 11.03 8.20 -13.21
CA LEU A 108 10.34 7.21 -14.02
C LEU A 108 11.30 6.11 -14.47
N HIS A 109 10.82 4.87 -14.44
CA HIS A 109 11.54 3.67 -14.85
C HIS A 109 10.69 2.84 -15.79
N ASP A 110 11.32 2.18 -16.77
CA ASP A 110 10.62 1.30 -17.71
C ASP A 110 10.31 -0.06 -17.06
N ILE A 111 9.14 -0.62 -17.41
CA ILE A 111 8.72 -1.98 -17.07
C ILE A 111 8.32 -2.69 -18.36
N ALA A 112 8.84 -3.90 -18.56
CA ALA A 112 8.47 -4.76 -19.69
C ALA A 112 8.41 -6.23 -19.24
N PRO A 113 7.30 -6.95 -19.51
CA PRO A 113 6.02 -6.48 -20.07
C PRO A 113 5.37 -5.36 -19.26
N ALA A 114 4.32 -4.70 -19.78
CA ALA A 114 3.62 -3.66 -19.03
C ALA A 114 3.03 -4.23 -17.72
N SER A 115 3.04 -3.44 -16.65
CA SER A 115 2.65 -3.83 -15.28
C SER A 115 1.24 -4.40 -15.14
N ASN A 116 0.34 -4.08 -16.07
CA ASN A 116 -1.03 -4.59 -16.12
C ASN A 116 -1.18 -5.85 -16.99
N GLN A 117 -0.14 -6.24 -17.72
CA GLN A 117 -0.14 -7.42 -18.59
C GLN A 117 0.56 -8.62 -17.95
N SER A 118 1.41 -8.38 -16.96
CA SER A 118 2.18 -9.41 -16.28
C SER A 118 2.36 -9.09 -14.81
N PHE A 119 2.55 -10.12 -14.00
CA PHE A 119 3.07 -9.95 -12.65
C PHE A 119 4.54 -9.59 -12.69
N HIS A 120 4.94 -8.67 -11.82
CA HIS A 120 6.32 -8.32 -11.53
C HIS A 120 6.57 -8.37 -10.03
N THR A 121 7.80 -8.64 -9.64
CA THR A 121 8.23 -8.52 -8.25
C THR A 121 8.79 -7.12 -8.03
N TYR A 122 8.03 -6.30 -7.31
CA TYR A 122 8.43 -4.95 -6.89
C TYR A 122 9.13 -5.02 -5.54
N GLY A 123 10.22 -4.27 -5.38
CA GLY A 123 10.95 -4.26 -4.12
C GLY A 123 11.45 -2.87 -3.73
N MET A 124 11.50 -2.64 -2.42
CA MET A 124 12.14 -1.48 -1.79
C MET A 124 13.09 -1.97 -0.71
N GLU A 125 14.36 -1.54 -0.79
CA GLU A 125 15.33 -1.70 0.29
C GLU A 125 15.54 -0.33 0.94
N TRP A 126 15.31 -0.25 2.25
CA TRP A 126 15.53 0.94 3.04
C TRP A 126 16.50 0.65 4.18
N THR A 127 17.63 1.35 4.18
CA THR A 127 18.72 1.22 5.15
C THR A 127 19.14 2.58 5.68
N PRO A 128 19.97 2.67 6.73
CA PRO A 128 20.53 3.96 7.16
C PRO A 128 21.37 4.68 6.10
N ASN A 129 21.83 3.95 5.06
CA ASN A 129 22.81 4.44 4.09
C ASN A 129 22.24 4.64 2.69
N TYR A 130 21.11 3.99 2.36
CA TYR A 130 20.51 4.10 1.02
C TYR A 130 19.05 3.65 1.02
N VAL A 131 18.34 4.08 -0.02
CA VAL A 131 17.08 3.49 -0.49
C VAL A 131 17.32 2.95 -1.91
N ALA A 132 16.86 1.72 -2.19
CA ALA A 132 16.91 1.14 -3.51
C ALA A 132 15.54 0.57 -3.92
N TRP A 133 15.24 0.65 -5.21
CA TRP A 133 14.06 0.05 -5.83
C TRP A 133 14.47 -1.04 -6.77
N THR A 134 13.76 -2.15 -6.71
CA THR A 134 13.99 -3.30 -7.58
C THR A 134 12.73 -3.68 -8.35
N ILE A 135 12.91 -4.16 -9.58
CA ILE A 135 11.90 -4.84 -10.38
C ILE A 135 12.48 -6.18 -10.81
N ASP A 136 11.77 -7.26 -10.51
CA ASP A 136 12.18 -8.64 -10.83
C ASP A 136 13.63 -8.93 -10.40
N GLY A 137 13.98 -8.46 -9.19
CA GLY A 137 15.30 -8.62 -8.58
C GLY A 137 16.39 -7.69 -9.12
N GLN A 138 16.10 -6.86 -10.14
CA GLN A 138 17.08 -5.91 -10.70
C GLN A 138 16.94 -4.54 -10.05
N VAL A 139 18.05 -3.97 -9.55
CA VAL A 139 18.07 -2.60 -9.01
C VAL A 139 17.90 -1.60 -10.14
N VAL A 140 16.81 -0.83 -10.13
CA VAL A 140 16.51 0.20 -11.14
C VAL A 140 16.81 1.61 -10.65
N ARG A 141 16.81 1.81 -9.32
CA ARG A 141 17.22 3.07 -8.69
C ARG A 141 17.89 2.76 -7.35
N LYS A 142 18.95 3.48 -7.05
CA LYS A 142 19.56 3.53 -5.71
C LYS A 142 19.90 4.97 -5.37
N THR A 143 19.37 5.45 -4.23
CA THR A 143 19.62 6.78 -3.68
C THR A 143 20.48 6.59 -2.44
N VAL A 144 21.71 7.10 -2.46
CA VAL A 144 22.71 6.92 -1.39
C VAL A 144 22.77 8.18 -0.54
N LYS A 145 22.83 8.01 0.79
CA LYS A 145 22.98 9.10 1.76
C LYS A 145 24.17 9.99 1.41
N GLY A 146 23.93 11.31 1.37
CA GLY A 146 24.92 12.31 1.01
C GLY A 146 25.26 12.39 -0.49
N GLN A 147 24.58 11.61 -1.34
CA GLN A 147 24.69 11.62 -2.81
C GLN A 147 23.34 11.84 -3.49
N GLU A 148 22.33 12.26 -2.74
CA GLU A 148 20.99 12.52 -3.25
C GLU A 148 21.01 13.68 -4.24
N SER A 149 20.20 13.58 -5.29
CA SER A 149 20.09 14.61 -6.32
C SER A 149 18.70 14.63 -6.94
N GLY A 150 18.36 15.77 -7.54
CA GLY A 150 17.07 15.97 -8.21
C GLY A 150 15.91 16.18 -7.24
N CYS A 151 16.20 16.60 -6.00
CA CYS A 151 15.19 16.95 -5.01
C CYS A 151 14.60 18.32 -5.33
N LYS A 152 13.29 18.44 -5.17
CA LYS A 152 12.54 19.68 -5.38
C LYS A 152 11.46 19.83 -4.32
N THR A 153 11.00 21.06 -4.09
CA THR A 153 9.81 21.29 -3.26
C THR A 153 8.58 20.77 -4.01
N GLU A 154 7.67 20.15 -3.29
CA GLU A 154 6.44 19.62 -3.88
C GLU A 154 5.53 20.74 -4.41
N ASP A 155 5.41 21.83 -3.65
CA ASP A 155 4.49 22.95 -3.90
C ASP A 155 4.86 23.88 -5.04
N GLY A 156 6.04 23.82 -5.59
CA GLY A 156 6.50 24.74 -6.64
C GLY A 156 7.57 24.17 -7.55
N GLY A 157 7.95 22.93 -7.36
CA GLY A 157 8.97 22.27 -8.17
C GLY A 157 10.36 22.93 -8.07
N HIS A 158 10.61 23.76 -7.05
CA HIS A 158 11.89 24.43 -6.87
C HIS A 158 13.00 23.43 -6.54
N GLN A 159 14.01 23.38 -7.40
CA GLN A 159 15.16 22.52 -7.18
C GLN A 159 15.86 22.85 -5.87
N GLN A 160 16.15 21.82 -5.08
CA GLN A 160 16.93 21.93 -3.87
C GLN A 160 18.41 21.69 -4.20
N SER A 161 19.30 22.57 -3.72
CA SER A 161 20.74 22.37 -3.86
C SER A 161 21.27 21.26 -2.95
N TYR A 162 20.52 20.91 -1.94
CA TYR A 162 20.83 19.88 -0.97
C TYR A 162 19.59 19.05 -0.66
N CYS A 163 19.71 17.74 -0.77
CA CYS A 163 18.71 16.77 -0.36
C CYS A 163 19.31 15.94 0.78
N ASN A 164 18.55 15.67 1.80
CA ASN A 164 18.96 14.81 2.91
C ASN A 164 17.92 13.71 3.15
N GLN A 165 17.29 13.25 2.08
CA GLN A 165 16.10 12.41 2.14
C GLN A 165 16.38 11.05 2.79
N VAL A 166 17.53 10.42 2.53
CA VAL A 166 17.87 9.12 3.13
C VAL A 166 18.00 9.23 4.65
N GLU A 167 18.61 10.32 5.16
CA GLU A 167 18.68 10.58 6.59
C GLU A 167 17.31 10.92 7.18
N ASP A 168 16.56 11.77 6.48
CA ASP A 168 15.24 12.23 6.92
C ASP A 168 14.23 11.09 7.04
N LEU A 169 14.29 10.08 6.16
CA LEU A 169 13.50 8.86 6.28
C LEU A 169 13.73 8.13 7.62
N GLY A 170 14.94 8.19 8.17
CA GLY A 170 15.29 7.60 9.47
C GLY A 170 14.67 8.30 10.68
N LYS A 171 13.89 9.35 10.51
CA LYS A 171 13.21 10.07 11.63
C LYS A 171 12.05 9.27 12.21
N LYS A 172 11.37 8.43 11.42
CA LYS A 172 10.17 7.70 11.84
C LYS A 172 10.12 6.30 11.23
N LYS A 173 9.48 5.39 11.95
CA LYS A 173 9.11 4.08 11.41
C LYS A 173 8.01 4.20 10.36
N GLN A 174 8.01 3.30 9.39
CA GLN A 174 7.04 3.26 8.30
C GLN A 174 6.34 1.92 8.23
N GLY A 175 5.04 1.93 7.91
CA GLY A 175 4.26 0.75 7.54
C GLY A 175 4.28 0.52 6.03
N LEU A 176 4.15 -0.74 5.61
CA LEU A 176 3.99 -1.10 4.19
C LEU A 176 2.51 -0.96 3.79
N ARG A 177 2.27 -0.33 2.65
CA ARG A 177 0.95 -0.01 2.14
C ARG A 177 0.82 -0.32 0.66
N PHE A 178 -0.41 -0.62 0.26
CA PHE A 178 -0.83 -0.80 -1.14
C PHE A 178 -2.14 -0.07 -1.33
N ASN A 179 -2.24 0.74 -2.37
CA ASN A 179 -3.52 1.38 -2.69
C ASN A 179 -3.82 1.41 -4.19
N LEU A 180 -5.08 1.58 -4.50
CA LEU A 180 -5.60 1.85 -5.83
C LEU A 180 -6.60 2.98 -5.72
N TRP A 181 -6.27 4.10 -6.36
CA TRP A 181 -6.98 5.37 -6.22
C TRP A 181 -6.91 6.22 -7.49
N SER A 182 -7.37 7.45 -7.43
CA SER A 182 -7.34 8.40 -8.53
C SER A 182 -7.11 9.80 -7.99
N HIS A 183 -6.28 10.58 -8.66
CA HIS A 183 -6.06 11.99 -8.37
C HIS A 183 -6.85 12.89 -9.32
N GLU A 184 -7.17 14.12 -8.90
CA GLU A 184 -7.90 15.09 -9.74
C GLU A 184 -7.01 15.76 -10.80
N ASP A 185 -5.69 15.80 -10.61
CA ASP A 185 -4.74 16.36 -11.58
C ASP A 185 -4.53 15.42 -12.78
N ALA A 186 -5.22 15.75 -13.87
CA ALA A 186 -5.08 15.04 -15.15
C ALA A 186 -3.67 15.18 -15.77
N GLY A 187 -2.90 16.19 -15.39
CA GLY A 187 -1.51 16.37 -15.82
C GLY A 187 -0.65 15.22 -15.30
N TRP A 188 -0.84 14.86 -14.04
CA TRP A 188 -0.10 13.79 -13.39
C TRP A 188 -0.65 12.41 -13.77
N VAL A 189 -1.93 12.09 -13.47
CA VAL A 189 -2.49 10.74 -13.60
C VAL A 189 -3.15 10.48 -14.97
N GLY A 190 -3.36 11.50 -15.80
CA GLY A 190 -4.09 11.43 -17.05
C GLY A 190 -5.57 11.76 -16.88
N ALA A 191 -6.25 11.97 -18.00
CA ALA A 191 -7.68 12.28 -18.01
C ALA A 191 -8.49 11.12 -17.39
N TRP A 192 -9.40 11.46 -16.49
CA TRP A 192 -10.29 10.48 -15.87
C TRP A 192 -11.29 9.91 -16.88
N ASN A 193 -11.48 8.59 -16.82
CA ASN A 193 -12.45 7.88 -17.63
C ASN A 193 -13.09 6.75 -16.79
N ASP A 194 -14.29 6.98 -16.31
CA ASP A 194 -15.00 6.03 -15.45
C ASP A 194 -15.59 4.80 -16.19
N ASN A 195 -15.52 4.79 -17.53
CA ASN A 195 -15.93 3.63 -18.32
C ASN A 195 -14.98 2.43 -18.19
N ILE A 196 -13.78 2.66 -17.63
CA ILE A 196 -12.83 1.57 -17.36
C ILE A 196 -13.18 0.78 -16.10
N LEU A 197 -14.04 1.34 -15.22
CA LEU A 197 -14.34 0.74 -13.93
C LEU A 197 -15.27 -0.49 -14.04
N PRO A 198 -15.06 -1.51 -13.21
CA PRO A 198 -14.04 -1.61 -12.16
C PRO A 198 -12.65 -1.98 -12.71
N VAL A 199 -11.59 -1.51 -12.03
CA VAL A 199 -10.20 -1.94 -12.28
C VAL A 199 -9.59 -2.51 -11.01
N TYR A 200 -8.56 -3.36 -11.15
CA TYR A 200 -8.02 -4.14 -10.05
C TYR A 200 -6.50 -4.16 -10.05
N GLN A 201 -5.93 -4.14 -8.85
CA GLN A 201 -4.55 -4.49 -8.56
C GLN A 201 -4.56 -5.85 -7.85
N PHE A 202 -3.74 -6.79 -8.33
CA PHE A 202 -3.61 -8.12 -7.78
C PHE A 202 -2.27 -8.28 -7.08
N ILE A 203 -2.27 -8.82 -5.87
CA ILE A 203 -1.08 -9.08 -5.07
C ILE A 203 -1.05 -10.57 -4.76
N ASN A 204 -0.10 -11.30 -5.36
CA ASN A 204 0.05 -12.74 -5.16
C ASN A 204 0.69 -13.02 -3.78
N TRP A 205 1.80 -12.36 -3.50
CA TRP A 205 2.45 -12.50 -2.21
C TRP A 205 3.20 -11.23 -1.80
N VAL A 206 3.44 -11.11 -0.48
CA VAL A 206 4.28 -10.08 0.12
C VAL A 206 5.33 -10.73 1.00
N LYS A 207 6.58 -10.25 0.91
CA LYS A 207 7.69 -10.62 1.79
C LYS A 207 8.24 -9.38 2.48
N VAL A 208 8.43 -9.47 3.79
CA VAL A 208 9.07 -8.42 4.59
C VAL A 208 10.29 -8.98 5.27
N TYR A 209 11.38 -8.21 5.21
CA TYR A 209 12.67 -8.57 5.79
C TYR A 209 13.12 -7.48 6.76
N GLU A 210 13.61 -7.85 7.91
CA GLU A 210 14.31 -6.93 8.80
C GLU A 210 15.72 -6.61 8.29
N TYR A 211 16.18 -5.39 8.57
CA TYR A 211 17.56 -5.01 8.29
C TYR A 211 18.48 -5.53 9.40
N LYS A 212 19.34 -6.49 9.05
CA LYS A 212 20.31 -7.18 9.92
C LYS A 212 21.68 -7.21 9.25
N PRO A 213 22.44 -6.11 9.31
CA PRO A 213 23.73 -6.01 8.62
C PRO A 213 24.68 -7.17 8.97
N GLY A 214 25.09 -7.93 7.93
CA GLY A 214 25.96 -9.09 8.06
C GLY A 214 25.33 -10.36 8.65
N GLU A 215 24.04 -10.32 9.00
CA GLU A 215 23.28 -11.46 9.58
C GLU A 215 22.05 -11.85 8.74
N GLY A 216 21.93 -11.26 7.55
CA GLY A 216 20.79 -11.52 6.67
C GLY A 216 20.91 -12.86 5.92
N ASP A 217 19.82 -13.21 5.25
CA ASP A 217 19.73 -14.46 4.49
C ASP A 217 20.70 -14.45 3.30
N ASN A 218 21.34 -15.59 3.04
CA ASN A 218 22.30 -15.78 1.94
C ASN A 218 23.45 -14.76 1.89
N GLY A 219 23.90 -14.28 3.06
CA GLY A 219 24.97 -13.29 3.15
C GLY A 219 24.56 -11.86 2.83
N SER A 220 23.27 -11.58 2.74
CA SER A 220 22.72 -10.23 2.60
C SER A 220 22.65 -9.49 3.95
N ASP A 221 22.20 -8.23 3.92
CA ASP A 221 21.90 -7.46 5.12
C ASP A 221 20.41 -7.57 5.55
N PHE A 222 19.64 -8.48 4.92
CA PHE A 222 18.20 -8.58 5.14
C PHE A 222 17.80 -10.01 5.51
N LYS A 223 17.07 -10.16 6.61
CA LYS A 223 16.58 -11.43 7.11
C LYS A 223 15.06 -11.49 6.97
N LEU A 224 14.55 -12.55 6.33
CA LEU A 224 13.12 -12.73 6.13
C LEU A 224 12.39 -12.80 7.48
N LEU A 225 11.41 -11.91 7.68
CA LEU A 225 10.52 -11.93 8.83
C LEU A 225 9.28 -12.79 8.55
N TRP A 226 8.64 -12.57 7.42
CA TRP A 226 7.45 -13.29 7.03
C TRP A 226 7.15 -13.18 5.53
N THR A 227 6.39 -14.17 5.07
CA THR A 227 5.74 -14.17 3.77
C THR A 227 4.23 -14.26 3.99
N ASP A 228 3.45 -13.52 3.20
CA ASP A 228 2.00 -13.64 3.13
C ASP A 228 1.60 -14.00 1.68
N ASP A 229 0.88 -15.11 1.51
CA ASP A 229 0.40 -15.61 0.22
C ASP A 229 -1.12 -15.46 0.07
N PHE A 230 -1.75 -14.71 0.95
CA PHE A 230 -3.17 -14.37 0.94
C PHE A 230 -4.17 -15.53 0.79
N LYS A 231 -3.73 -16.78 1.03
CA LYS A 231 -4.66 -17.92 1.12
C LYS A 231 -5.68 -17.73 2.23
N THR A 232 -5.28 -16.99 3.27
CA THR A 232 -6.15 -16.50 4.34
C THR A 232 -5.82 -15.06 4.63
N PHE A 233 -6.83 -14.24 4.96
CA PHE A 233 -6.58 -12.86 5.35
C PHE A 233 -6.20 -12.77 6.83
N ASP A 234 -4.97 -12.37 7.12
CA ASP A 234 -4.47 -12.21 8.48
C ASP A 234 -4.75 -10.81 9.03
N THR A 235 -5.83 -10.69 9.82
CA THR A 235 -6.24 -9.43 10.46
C THR A 235 -5.29 -8.96 11.57
N SER A 236 -4.37 -9.80 12.04
CA SER A 236 -3.31 -9.39 12.97
C SER A 236 -2.19 -8.64 12.25
N ARG A 237 -2.01 -8.90 10.95
CA ARG A 237 -1.00 -8.29 10.10
C ARG A 237 -1.52 -7.09 9.32
N TRP A 238 -2.76 -7.16 8.81
CA TRP A 238 -3.32 -6.22 7.87
C TRP A 238 -4.51 -5.44 8.40
N SER A 239 -4.57 -4.18 8.04
CA SER A 239 -5.72 -3.28 8.19
C SER A 239 -6.14 -2.70 6.84
N LEU A 240 -7.36 -2.19 6.80
CA LEU A 240 -7.99 -1.62 5.61
C LEU A 240 -8.24 -0.12 5.81
N GLY A 241 -7.97 0.67 4.78
CA GLY A 241 -8.24 2.11 4.77
C GLY A 241 -9.75 2.41 4.75
N ASP A 242 -10.14 3.48 5.45
CA ASP A 242 -11.51 4.03 5.46
C ASP A 242 -11.42 5.55 5.63
N TRP A 243 -10.82 6.23 4.64
CA TRP A 243 -10.58 7.67 4.63
C TRP A 243 -10.60 8.25 3.22
N THR A 244 -10.49 9.56 3.13
CA THR A 244 -10.20 10.30 1.90
C THR A 244 -9.34 11.52 2.22
N PHE A 245 -8.84 12.19 1.21
CA PHE A 245 -8.07 13.43 1.32
C PHE A 245 -8.36 14.35 0.13
N ASP A 246 -7.94 15.60 0.21
CA ASP A 246 -8.10 16.59 -0.86
C ASP A 246 -7.27 16.18 -2.08
N GLY A 247 -7.80 16.46 -3.29
CA GLY A 247 -7.20 16.03 -4.55
C GLY A 247 -7.43 14.55 -4.89
N ASN A 248 -7.79 13.70 -3.92
CA ASN A 248 -8.23 12.33 -4.20
C ASN A 248 -9.63 12.34 -4.83
N ARG A 249 -9.80 11.64 -5.95
CA ARG A 249 -11.10 11.49 -6.63
C ARG A 249 -12.01 10.47 -5.99
N VAL A 250 -11.46 9.60 -5.11
CA VAL A 250 -12.18 8.46 -4.54
C VAL A 250 -12.26 8.57 -3.01
N ASP A 251 -13.27 7.95 -2.39
CA ASP A 251 -13.21 7.54 -0.99
C ASP A 251 -12.45 6.22 -0.91
N ILE A 252 -11.47 6.10 -0.02
CA ILE A 252 -10.85 4.82 0.30
C ILE A 252 -11.84 4.00 1.10
N SER A 253 -12.14 2.79 0.65
CA SER A 253 -13.18 1.94 1.22
C SER A 253 -12.66 0.53 1.54
N PRO A 254 -12.87 0.03 2.76
CA PRO A 254 -12.54 -1.36 3.09
C PRO A 254 -13.36 -2.40 2.31
N ASN A 255 -14.45 -1.97 1.66
CA ASN A 255 -15.28 -2.86 0.85
C ASN A 255 -14.66 -3.17 -0.52
N ASN A 256 -13.57 -2.50 -0.89
CA ASN A 256 -12.84 -2.69 -2.15
C ASN A 256 -11.55 -3.50 -1.99
N VAL A 257 -11.37 -4.20 -0.86
CA VAL A 257 -10.28 -5.16 -0.66
C VAL A 257 -10.86 -6.56 -0.49
N TYR A 258 -10.34 -7.52 -1.26
CA TYR A 258 -10.82 -8.91 -1.29
C TYR A 258 -9.64 -9.87 -1.18
N THR A 259 -9.93 -11.13 -0.80
CA THR A 259 -9.03 -12.27 -1.05
C THR A 259 -9.76 -13.31 -1.86
N LYS A 260 -9.10 -13.83 -2.88
CA LYS A 260 -9.63 -14.92 -3.71
C LYS A 260 -8.47 -15.64 -4.40
N ASP A 261 -8.56 -16.96 -4.45
CA ASP A 261 -7.62 -17.84 -5.13
C ASP A 261 -6.14 -17.56 -4.75
N GLY A 262 -5.89 -17.30 -3.45
CA GLY A 262 -4.55 -17.00 -2.92
C GLY A 262 -4.01 -15.62 -3.28
N MET A 263 -4.85 -14.66 -3.64
CA MET A 263 -4.43 -13.28 -3.94
C MET A 263 -5.21 -12.27 -3.12
N ALA A 264 -4.53 -11.19 -2.69
CA ALA A 264 -5.21 -9.98 -2.30
C ALA A 264 -5.55 -9.16 -3.55
N ILE A 265 -6.77 -8.62 -3.58
CA ILE A 265 -7.31 -7.85 -4.70
C ILE A 265 -7.74 -6.49 -4.18
N ILE A 266 -7.18 -5.44 -4.74
CA ILE A 266 -7.52 -4.06 -4.44
C ILE A 266 -8.27 -3.49 -5.63
N ALA A 267 -9.49 -2.94 -5.41
CA ALA A 267 -10.36 -2.48 -6.47
C ALA A 267 -10.55 -0.96 -6.45
N LEU A 268 -10.81 -0.40 -7.62
CA LEU A 268 -11.37 0.93 -7.82
C LEU A 268 -12.68 0.79 -8.59
N THR A 269 -13.77 1.30 -8.01
CA THR A 269 -15.14 1.09 -8.48
C THR A 269 -15.93 2.38 -8.49
N LYS A 270 -17.11 2.37 -9.12
CA LYS A 270 -18.14 3.37 -8.83
C LYS A 270 -18.68 3.14 -7.43
N LYS A 271 -19.02 4.22 -6.73
CA LYS A 271 -19.61 4.18 -5.39
C LYS A 271 -20.87 3.32 -5.38
N GLY A 272 -20.99 2.42 -4.40
CA GLY A 272 -22.13 1.49 -4.28
C GLY A 272 -22.03 0.27 -5.22
N GLN A 273 -20.93 0.13 -5.97
CA GLN A 273 -20.68 -1.02 -6.84
C GLN A 273 -19.43 -1.80 -6.40
N GLU A 274 -19.11 -1.72 -5.10
CA GLU A 274 -17.96 -2.40 -4.50
C GLU A 274 -18.19 -3.92 -4.55
N SER A 275 -17.63 -4.57 -5.58
CA SER A 275 -17.63 -6.02 -5.75
C SER A 275 -16.52 -6.42 -6.71
N PHE A 276 -15.92 -7.59 -6.47
CA PHE A 276 -15.01 -8.18 -7.43
C PHE A 276 -15.82 -8.98 -8.46
N THR A 277 -15.86 -8.50 -9.70
CA THR A 277 -16.56 -9.15 -10.81
C THR A 277 -15.60 -9.72 -11.87
N GLY A 278 -14.27 -9.53 -11.66
CA GLY A 278 -13.22 -9.99 -12.56
C GLY A 278 -12.87 -11.48 -12.40
N GLN A 279 -11.85 -11.85 -13.14
CA GLN A 279 -11.17 -13.15 -12.96
C GLN A 279 -9.81 -12.89 -12.29
N VAL A 280 -9.40 -13.79 -11.40
CA VAL A 280 -8.06 -13.74 -10.80
C VAL A 280 -7.07 -14.25 -11.85
N PRO A 281 -6.07 -13.45 -12.23
CA PRO A 281 -5.05 -13.88 -13.17
C PRO A 281 -4.16 -14.96 -12.56
N GLN A 282 -3.66 -15.89 -13.38
CA GLN A 282 -2.73 -16.93 -12.94
C GLN A 282 -1.30 -16.38 -12.89
N ASP A 283 -0.55 -16.73 -11.86
CA ASP A 283 0.87 -16.39 -11.70
C ASP A 283 1.70 -17.60 -11.23
N PRO A 284 1.89 -18.62 -12.12
CA PRO A 284 2.62 -19.83 -11.73
C PRO A 284 4.07 -19.58 -11.28
N GLU A 285 4.70 -18.52 -11.81
CA GLU A 285 6.04 -18.09 -11.40
C GLU A 285 6.06 -17.58 -9.96
N GLY A 286 5.10 -16.71 -9.61
CA GLY A 286 4.95 -16.21 -8.25
C GLY A 286 4.64 -17.32 -7.24
N ASP A 287 3.79 -18.27 -7.60
CA ASP A 287 3.47 -19.45 -6.78
C ASP A 287 4.70 -20.32 -6.54
N ALA A 288 5.55 -20.49 -7.54
CA ALA A 288 6.82 -21.23 -7.41
C ALA A 288 7.80 -20.53 -6.48
N MET A 289 7.86 -19.19 -6.47
CA MET A 289 8.75 -18.41 -5.62
C MET A 289 8.47 -18.55 -4.12
N ILE A 290 7.22 -18.80 -3.73
CA ILE A 290 6.86 -19.05 -2.32
C ILE A 290 6.93 -20.53 -1.96
N SER A 291 6.62 -21.44 -2.89
CA SER A 291 6.72 -22.89 -2.67
C SER A 291 8.18 -23.36 -2.50
N GLY A 292 9.12 -22.77 -3.23
CA GLY A 292 10.56 -23.03 -3.12
C GLY A 292 11.18 -22.58 -1.79
N SER A 293 10.68 -21.50 -1.18
CA SER A 293 11.16 -21.00 0.10
C SER A 293 10.75 -21.87 1.30
N SER A 294 9.66 -22.63 1.18
CA SER A 294 9.21 -23.56 2.23
C SER A 294 10.05 -24.86 2.28
N GLN A 295 10.74 -25.23 1.21
CA GLN A 295 11.64 -26.40 1.19
C GLN A 295 13.01 -26.11 1.81
N GLN A 296 13.45 -24.86 1.86
CA GLN A 296 14.77 -24.51 2.41
C GLN A 296 14.80 -24.40 3.94
N SER A 297 13.65 -24.28 4.59
CA SER A 297 13.53 -24.22 6.05
C SER A 297 13.35 -25.60 6.72
N SER A 298 13.17 -26.70 5.95
CA SER A 298 12.93 -28.05 6.46
C SER A 298 14.04 -29.06 6.18
N SER A 299 15.18 -28.68 5.59
CA SER A 299 16.28 -29.59 5.28
C SER A 299 17.48 -29.40 6.22
N SER A 300 17.30 -29.76 7.50
CA SER A 300 18.40 -30.14 8.38
C SER A 300 18.01 -31.38 9.19
N GLU A 301 17.74 -32.49 8.51
CA GLU A 301 17.92 -33.85 9.07
C GLU A 301 18.33 -34.80 7.95
N GLN A 302 19.58 -35.28 8.07
CA GLN A 302 20.11 -36.36 7.25
C GLN A 302 19.40 -37.67 7.57
N SER A 303 18.90 -38.36 6.53
CA SER A 303 18.84 -39.82 6.55
C SER A 303 18.86 -40.39 5.13
N ASN A 304 19.68 -41.43 4.98
CA ASN A 304 20.08 -42.18 3.82
C ASN A 304 18.92 -42.79 3.00
N PRO A 305 19.17 -43.10 1.71
CA PRO A 305 18.12 -43.58 0.82
C PRO A 305 17.90 -45.09 0.90
N THR A 306 16.65 -45.51 0.94
CA THR A 306 16.24 -46.86 0.52
C THR A 306 15.10 -46.75 -0.49
N SER A 307 15.28 -47.47 -1.57
CA SER A 307 14.40 -47.64 -2.72
C SER A 307 13.08 -48.31 -2.37
N SER A 308 11.96 -47.86 -2.94
CA SER A 308 11.08 -48.72 -3.79
C SER A 308 9.72 -48.08 -4.09
N SER A 309 9.34 -48.24 -5.39
CA SER A 309 8.02 -48.47 -5.99
C SER A 309 6.87 -47.49 -5.80
N SER A 310 6.55 -46.86 -6.92
CA SER A 310 5.27 -46.46 -7.53
C SER A 310 3.98 -46.82 -6.80
N GLU A 311 3.14 -45.81 -6.53
CA GLU A 311 1.69 -45.89 -6.66
C GLU A 311 1.10 -44.55 -7.09
N PHE A 312 0.36 -44.61 -8.20
CA PHE A 312 -0.45 -43.52 -8.74
C PHE A 312 -1.70 -43.38 -7.86
N ASN A 313 -1.88 -42.23 -7.20
CA ASN A 313 -3.17 -41.88 -6.64
C ASN A 313 -3.74 -40.65 -7.34
N GLN A 314 -4.88 -40.89 -7.99
CA GLN A 314 -5.76 -39.89 -8.57
C GLN A 314 -6.26 -38.95 -7.46
N PHE A 315 -5.98 -37.68 -7.58
CA PHE A 315 -6.67 -36.65 -6.80
C PHE A 315 -7.92 -36.22 -7.56
N SER A 316 -9.07 -36.54 -6.97
CA SER A 316 -10.37 -35.99 -7.37
C SER A 316 -10.42 -34.49 -6.98
N SER A 317 -10.54 -33.63 -7.97
CA SER A 317 -10.80 -32.22 -7.79
C SER A 317 -12.24 -32.01 -7.30
N SER A 318 -12.41 -31.68 -6.02
CA SER A 318 -13.63 -31.07 -5.53
C SER A 318 -13.54 -29.56 -5.69
N SER A 319 -14.17 -29.01 -6.71
CA SER A 319 -14.36 -27.59 -6.90
C SER A 319 -15.39 -27.07 -5.89
N THR A 320 -14.95 -26.61 -4.74
CA THR A 320 -15.75 -25.70 -3.91
C THR A 320 -15.56 -24.30 -4.47
N THR A 321 -16.59 -23.77 -5.10
CA THR A 321 -16.67 -22.35 -5.46
C THR A 321 -16.74 -21.54 -4.19
N ASP A 322 -15.60 -21.02 -3.71
CA ASP A 322 -15.56 -20.08 -2.61
C ASP A 322 -16.25 -18.78 -3.02
N ALA A 323 -17.32 -18.45 -2.31
CA ALA A 323 -18.07 -17.22 -2.54
C ALA A 323 -17.18 -16.01 -2.21
N ILE A 324 -17.05 -15.08 -3.16
CA ILE A 324 -16.33 -13.81 -2.99
C ILE A 324 -17.02 -13.00 -1.90
N ARG A 325 -16.30 -12.69 -0.81
CA ARG A 325 -16.79 -11.82 0.26
C ARG A 325 -15.80 -10.68 0.50
N PRO A 326 -16.26 -9.42 0.66
CA PRO A 326 -15.40 -8.34 1.12
C PRO A 326 -14.76 -8.70 2.47
N ILE A 327 -13.49 -8.37 2.63
CA ILE A 327 -12.69 -8.70 3.84
C ILE A 327 -13.31 -8.07 5.09
N ARG A 328 -13.92 -6.90 4.99
CA ARG A 328 -14.64 -6.26 6.11
C ARG A 328 -15.67 -7.19 6.74
N THR A 329 -16.42 -7.96 5.95
CA THR A 329 -17.38 -8.94 6.46
C THR A 329 -16.69 -10.07 7.23
N GLN A 330 -15.51 -10.49 6.80
CA GLN A 330 -14.71 -11.50 7.49
C GLN A 330 -14.17 -10.97 8.83
N MET A 331 -13.71 -9.72 8.87
CA MET A 331 -13.26 -9.05 10.10
C MET A 331 -14.39 -8.90 11.13
N LEU A 332 -15.56 -8.43 10.72
CA LEU A 332 -16.74 -8.29 11.61
C LEU A 332 -17.17 -9.63 12.20
N ASN A 333 -17.16 -10.70 11.42
CA ASN A 333 -17.51 -12.04 11.91
C ASN A 333 -16.49 -12.59 12.93
N LYS A 334 -15.21 -12.18 12.83
CA LYS A 334 -14.17 -12.56 13.79
C LYS A 334 -14.28 -11.77 15.09
N GLU A 335 -14.59 -10.46 15.03
CA GLU A 335 -14.83 -9.62 16.20
C GLU A 335 -16.04 -10.06 17.03
N VAL A 336 -17.13 -10.46 16.38
CA VAL A 336 -18.32 -10.98 17.07
C VAL A 336 -18.05 -12.28 17.82
N ARG A 337 -17.12 -13.11 17.35
CA ARG A 337 -16.72 -14.36 18.04
C ARG A 337 -15.69 -14.14 19.17
N GLY A 338 -15.02 -12.97 19.21
CA GLY A 338 -13.96 -12.64 20.18
C GLY A 338 -14.38 -11.82 21.39
N LYS A 339 -15.61 -11.30 21.43
CA LYS A 339 -16.10 -10.44 22.53
C LYS A 339 -16.76 -11.24 23.66
N VAL A 340 -15.94 -11.99 24.40
CA VAL A 340 -16.22 -12.29 25.81
C VAL A 340 -14.91 -12.04 26.57
N ASN A 341 -14.88 -10.95 27.38
CA ASN A 341 -13.86 -10.49 28.32
C ASN A 341 -12.73 -9.59 27.77
N ALA A 342 -12.98 -8.28 27.76
CA ALA A 342 -12.00 -7.26 28.15
C ALA A 342 -12.73 -5.99 28.59
N LYS A 343 -12.43 -5.55 29.80
CA LYS A 343 -12.95 -4.31 30.41
C LYS A 343 -12.41 -3.07 29.70
N GLY A 344 -13.32 -2.20 29.26
CA GLY A 344 -13.26 -0.75 29.40
C GLY A 344 -12.13 0.02 28.71
N ALA A 345 -12.31 0.35 27.43
CA ALA A 345 -11.97 1.67 26.92
C ALA A 345 -13.01 2.02 25.81
N ARG A 346 -13.80 3.05 26.06
CA ARG A 346 -14.70 3.61 25.05
C ARG A 346 -13.87 4.37 24.03
N VAL A 347 -13.71 3.81 22.84
CA VAL A 347 -13.26 4.57 21.67
C VAL A 347 -14.47 5.33 21.15
N ASN A 348 -14.34 6.65 21.10
CA ASN A 348 -15.37 7.57 20.61
C ASN A 348 -15.53 7.37 19.09
N PRO A 349 -16.74 6.98 18.57
CA PRO A 349 -16.93 6.73 17.15
C PRO A 349 -17.04 7.99 16.29
N ASN A 350 -16.83 9.19 16.84
CA ASN A 350 -17.07 10.46 16.17
C ASN A 350 -15.79 11.24 15.81
N ASN A 351 -14.61 10.63 15.83
CA ASN A 351 -13.40 11.29 15.35
C ASN A 351 -13.19 10.98 13.86
N LYS A 352 -14.05 11.56 13.00
CA LYS A 352 -13.74 11.74 11.57
C LYS A 352 -12.77 12.92 11.47
N ALA A 353 -11.49 12.65 11.50
CA ALA A 353 -10.50 13.64 11.17
C ALA A 353 -10.63 13.96 9.66
N ASN A 354 -11.05 15.17 9.34
CA ASN A 354 -10.99 15.72 7.99
C ASN A 354 -9.51 16.01 7.69
N TYR A 355 -8.91 15.23 6.79
CA TYR A 355 -7.55 15.45 6.34
C TYR A 355 -7.59 16.33 5.10
N GLN A 356 -7.18 17.58 5.25
CA GLN A 356 -6.88 18.47 4.13
C GLN A 356 -5.42 18.29 3.76
N VAL A 357 -5.15 17.68 2.62
CA VAL A 357 -3.82 17.64 2.01
C VAL A 357 -3.95 18.28 0.64
N ASP A 358 -3.50 19.53 0.55
CA ASP A 358 -3.39 20.23 -0.73
C ASP A 358 -2.16 19.70 -1.48
N PHE A 359 -2.40 18.93 -2.53
CA PHE A 359 -1.38 18.60 -3.52
C PHE A 359 -1.44 19.67 -4.63
N ASN A 360 -0.64 20.72 -4.51
CA ASN A 360 -0.33 21.59 -5.64
C ASN A 360 0.93 21.05 -6.32
N PHE A 361 0.76 20.51 -7.52
CA PHE A 361 1.84 20.11 -8.43
C PHE A 361 2.25 21.26 -9.35
#